data_37be9d0a2c193c191b549759eb09723c
#
_entry.id   37be9d0a2c193c191b549759eb09723c
#
_cell.length_a   1.000
_cell.length_b   1.000
_cell.length_c   1.000
_cell.angle_alpha   90.00
_cell.angle_beta   90.00
_cell.angle_gamma   90.00
#
_symmetry.space_group_name_H-M   'P 1'
#
loop_
_entity.id
_entity.type
_entity.pdbx_description
1 polymer ?
#
loop_
_entity_poly.entity_id
_entity_poly.type
_entity_poly.pdbx_seq_one_letter_code
_entity_poly.pdbx_strand_id
1 'polypeptide(L)'
;MKFQSFNAVISTTHDPKYSFFLPIVSYCWHKLGVKVICFTPETNNELELQQMALITGTCYNEGFPFERYNFKAPKHKEATYAQILRLMAASIKEIDDETILFTGDIDMIMFGLFSHFYSEKFTIWGADLVPEDQYPMCYIIAKAKHWRAAFCLNNRTYQQAIDDLLGDDECQDYRACRWQKDQEYAKQMIDKYGEVESVNRAYPNAQLAKFRVDRTDGLWREKINDAFDAHLWRNGYTDENFANILELLIAKYPNDDFDWLENYRDEFVKTLNNLN
;
A
#
# COMPACT_ATOMS: atom_id res chain seq x y z
N MET A 1 -6.77 15.80 -24.34
CA MET A 1 -7.11 15.23 -23.03
C MET A 1 -5.82 15.04 -22.28
N LYS A 2 -5.63 15.64 -21.08
CA LYS A 2 -4.53 15.24 -20.19
C LYS A 2 -4.86 13.82 -19.73
N PHE A 3 -3.96 12.88 -19.94
CA PHE A 3 -4.10 11.55 -19.35
C PHE A 3 -4.14 11.73 -17.83
N GLN A 4 -5.16 11.20 -17.20
CA GLN A 4 -5.31 11.23 -15.76
C GLN A 4 -4.18 10.38 -15.16
N SER A 5 -3.36 10.96 -14.29
CA SER A 5 -2.29 10.21 -13.63
C SER A 5 -2.83 9.46 -12.42
N PHE A 6 -2.38 8.23 -12.25
CA PHE A 6 -2.74 7.36 -11.14
C PHE A 6 -1.50 7.05 -10.31
N ASN A 7 -1.60 7.21 -9.00
CA ASN A 7 -0.53 6.87 -8.08
C ASN A 7 -1.07 5.97 -6.95
N ALA A 8 -0.46 4.81 -6.78
CA ALA A 8 -0.69 3.97 -5.62
C ALA A 8 0.16 4.48 -4.46
N VAL A 9 -0.46 4.71 -3.33
CA VAL A 9 0.20 5.19 -2.11
C VAL A 9 0.30 4.04 -1.13
N ILE A 10 1.51 3.62 -0.88
CA ILE A 10 1.83 2.55 0.07
C ILE A 10 2.85 3.06 1.10
N SER A 11 3.05 2.30 2.13
CA SER A 11 4.07 2.57 3.14
C SER A 11 4.60 1.27 3.71
N THR A 12 5.83 1.28 4.15
CA THR A 12 6.43 0.13 4.83
C THR A 12 7.30 0.61 5.98
N THR A 13 7.64 -0.31 6.88
CA THR A 13 8.69 -0.17 7.88
C THR A 13 9.94 -0.91 7.42
N HIS A 14 10.99 -0.94 8.26
CA HIS A 14 12.14 -1.79 8.00
C HIS A 14 11.90 -3.27 8.38
N ASP A 15 10.72 -3.61 8.93
CA ASP A 15 10.40 -5.02 9.22
C ASP A 15 10.42 -5.83 7.90
N PRO A 16 11.29 -6.83 7.78
CA PRO A 16 11.41 -7.67 6.59
C PRO A 16 10.10 -8.32 6.13
N LYS A 17 9.18 -8.56 7.07
CA LYS A 17 7.85 -9.14 6.78
C LYS A 17 7.02 -8.30 5.83
N TYR A 18 7.29 -6.98 5.81
CA TYR A 18 6.56 -6.01 5.00
C TYR A 18 7.44 -5.42 3.90
N SER A 19 8.67 -4.99 4.23
CA SER A 19 9.55 -4.34 3.28
C SER A 19 9.89 -5.20 2.06
N PHE A 20 9.94 -6.52 2.23
CA PHE A 20 10.15 -7.49 1.15
C PHE A 20 9.16 -7.32 -0.01
N PHE A 21 7.93 -6.94 0.26
CA PHE A 21 6.89 -6.88 -0.78
C PHE A 21 7.01 -5.68 -1.72
N LEU A 22 7.81 -4.67 -1.38
CA LEU A 22 7.82 -3.41 -2.14
C LEU A 22 8.10 -3.58 -3.65
N PRO A 23 9.08 -4.35 -4.11
CA PRO A 23 9.28 -4.59 -5.54
C PRO A 23 8.11 -5.34 -6.18
N ILE A 24 7.55 -6.33 -5.48
CA ILE A 24 6.43 -7.15 -5.98
C ILE A 24 5.18 -6.28 -6.20
N VAL A 25 4.85 -5.45 -5.19
CA VAL A 25 3.71 -4.54 -5.27
C VAL A 25 3.94 -3.48 -6.36
N SER A 26 5.17 -2.95 -6.45
CA SER A 26 5.53 -1.98 -7.49
C SER A 26 5.42 -2.56 -8.90
N TYR A 27 5.84 -3.82 -9.09
CA TYR A 27 5.65 -4.55 -10.34
C TYR A 27 4.16 -4.67 -10.71
N CYS A 28 3.31 -5.11 -9.79
CA CYS A 28 1.88 -5.28 -10.06
C CYS A 28 1.20 -3.94 -10.41
N TRP A 29 1.52 -2.85 -9.71
CA TRP A 29 1.04 -1.53 -10.06
C TRP A 29 1.58 -1.04 -11.41
N HIS A 30 2.85 -1.33 -11.71
CA HIS A 30 3.45 -1.03 -13.02
C HIS A 30 2.68 -1.72 -14.17
N LYS A 31 2.29 -2.98 -14.01
CA LYS A 31 1.47 -3.71 -15.00
C LYS A 31 0.11 -3.06 -15.24
N LEU A 32 -0.39 -2.28 -14.29
CA LEU A 32 -1.63 -1.51 -14.42
C LEU A 32 -1.41 -0.06 -14.90
N GLY A 33 -0.16 0.31 -15.21
CA GLY A 33 0.19 1.67 -15.62
C GLY A 33 0.13 2.70 -14.48
N VAL A 34 0.22 2.25 -13.24
CA VAL A 34 0.12 3.07 -12.02
C VAL A 34 1.51 3.25 -11.42
N LYS A 35 1.86 4.49 -11.07
CA LYS A 35 3.08 4.84 -10.34
C LYS A 35 2.91 4.56 -8.85
N VAL A 36 3.97 4.10 -8.20
CA VAL A 36 3.99 3.87 -6.75
C VAL A 36 4.66 5.03 -6.03
N ILE A 37 3.98 5.55 -5.01
CA ILE A 37 4.52 6.44 -3.99
C ILE A 37 4.66 5.62 -2.71
N CYS A 38 5.87 5.48 -2.18
CA CYS A 38 6.12 4.70 -0.97
C CYS A 38 6.74 5.56 0.13
N PHE A 39 6.11 5.55 1.31
CA PHE A 39 6.69 6.12 2.52
C PHE A 39 7.49 5.06 3.28
N THR A 40 8.75 5.41 3.63
CA THR A 40 9.66 4.56 4.39
C THR A 40 10.27 5.34 5.54
N PRO A 41 10.50 4.74 6.72
CA PRO A 41 11.14 5.46 7.81
C PRO A 41 12.61 5.77 7.50
N GLU A 42 13.12 6.87 8.06
CA GLU A 42 14.54 7.15 8.11
C GLU A 42 15.22 6.23 9.12
N THR A 43 16.43 5.80 8.81
CA THR A 43 17.28 5.00 9.71
C THR A 43 18.74 5.37 9.58
N ASN A 44 19.49 5.17 10.67
CA ASN A 44 20.95 5.21 10.70
C ASN A 44 21.53 3.79 10.89
N ASN A 45 20.70 2.76 10.92
CA ASN A 45 21.13 1.38 11.01
C ASN A 45 21.67 0.94 9.64
N GLU A 46 22.94 0.56 9.57
CA GLU A 46 23.61 0.20 8.33
C GLU A 46 22.93 -0.98 7.60
N LEU A 47 22.44 -1.97 8.35
CA LEU A 47 21.78 -3.14 7.78
C LEU A 47 20.41 -2.80 7.20
N GLU A 48 19.61 -1.96 7.90
CA GLU A 48 18.34 -1.45 7.38
C GLU A 48 18.58 -0.59 6.11
N LEU A 49 19.66 0.19 6.07
CA LEU A 49 20.06 0.95 4.88
C LEU A 49 20.43 0.05 3.72
N GLN A 50 21.23 -1.00 3.94
CA GLN A 50 21.61 -1.98 2.92
C GLN A 50 20.39 -2.73 2.38
N GLN A 51 19.50 -3.17 3.26
CA GLN A 51 18.26 -3.84 2.88
C GLN A 51 17.36 -2.92 2.04
N MET A 52 17.17 -1.68 2.47
CA MET A 52 16.36 -0.71 1.73
C MET A 52 17.00 -0.32 0.39
N ALA A 53 18.34 -0.27 0.31
CA ALA A 53 19.05 -0.05 -0.94
C ALA A 53 18.81 -1.20 -1.93
N LEU A 54 18.84 -2.45 -1.48
CA LEU A 54 18.49 -3.61 -2.32
C LEU A 54 17.05 -3.50 -2.82
N ILE A 55 16.08 -3.27 -1.92
CA ILE A 55 14.65 -3.19 -2.24
C ILE A 55 14.38 -2.09 -3.29
N THR A 56 14.86 -0.88 -3.03
CA THR A 56 14.62 0.26 -3.94
C THR A 56 15.44 0.14 -5.22
N GLY A 57 16.67 -0.40 -5.12
CA GLY A 57 17.52 -0.69 -6.27
C GLY A 57 16.86 -1.67 -7.23
N THR A 58 16.20 -2.69 -6.73
CA THR A 58 15.41 -3.63 -7.56
C THR A 58 14.30 -2.89 -8.30
N CYS A 59 13.51 -2.05 -7.63
CA CYS A 59 12.45 -1.28 -8.29
C CYS A 59 13.01 -0.40 -9.43
N TYR A 60 14.15 0.26 -9.24
CA TYR A 60 14.76 1.13 -10.25
C TYR A 60 15.38 0.33 -11.41
N ASN A 61 16.07 -0.77 -11.12
CA ASN A 61 16.73 -1.60 -12.13
C ASN A 61 15.71 -2.27 -13.07
N GLU A 62 14.57 -2.67 -12.50
CA GLU A 62 13.45 -3.24 -13.27
C GLU A 62 12.58 -2.17 -13.95
N GLY A 63 12.89 -0.88 -13.77
CA GLY A 63 12.17 0.22 -14.41
C GLY A 63 10.74 0.42 -13.89
N PHE A 64 10.42 -0.04 -12.69
CA PHE A 64 9.09 0.20 -12.11
C PHE A 64 8.93 1.69 -11.77
N PRO A 65 7.80 2.35 -12.15
CA PRO A 65 7.55 3.74 -11.83
C PRO A 65 7.31 3.90 -10.31
N PHE A 66 8.38 4.28 -9.61
CA PHE A 66 8.45 4.27 -8.15
C PHE A 66 9.09 5.57 -7.63
N GLU A 67 8.50 6.15 -6.58
CA GLU A 67 9.08 7.25 -5.81
C GLU A 67 9.04 6.94 -4.31
N ARG A 68 10.18 7.16 -3.65
CA ARG A 68 10.32 6.96 -2.21
C ARG A 68 10.37 8.28 -1.48
N TYR A 69 9.61 8.38 -0.40
CA TYR A 69 9.60 9.50 0.53
C TYR A 69 9.93 9.00 1.94
N ASN A 70 10.96 9.59 2.55
CA ASN A 70 11.36 9.21 3.89
C ASN A 70 10.60 10.02 4.94
N PHE A 71 10.30 9.39 6.08
CA PHE A 71 9.69 10.04 7.22
C PHE A 71 10.47 9.77 8.51
N LYS A 72 10.35 10.69 9.46
CA LYS A 72 10.91 10.56 10.81
C LYS A 72 9.81 10.13 11.77
N ALA A 73 10.10 9.13 12.57
CA ALA A 73 9.21 8.66 13.62
C ALA A 73 10.01 8.12 14.80
N PRO A 74 9.51 8.25 16.05
CA PRO A 74 10.02 7.46 17.16
C PRO A 74 9.92 5.96 16.82
N LYS A 75 10.92 5.15 17.15
CA LYS A 75 10.97 3.72 16.74
C LYS A 75 9.71 2.95 17.14
N HIS A 76 9.17 3.21 18.34
CA HIS A 76 7.94 2.59 18.82
C HIS A 76 6.66 3.03 18.11
N LYS A 77 6.70 4.16 17.37
CA LYS A 77 5.58 4.69 16.57
C LYS A 77 5.73 4.47 15.06
N GLU A 78 6.85 3.91 14.60
CA GLU A 78 7.20 3.78 13.17
C GLU A 78 6.08 3.13 12.35
N ALA A 79 5.51 2.04 12.85
CA ALA A 79 4.44 1.35 12.16
C ALA A 79 3.14 2.17 12.08
N THR A 80 2.79 2.91 13.14
CA THR A 80 1.63 3.81 13.15
C THR A 80 1.81 4.97 12.17
N TYR A 81 3.02 5.57 12.14
CA TYR A 81 3.37 6.60 11.16
C TYR A 81 3.23 6.06 9.74
N ALA A 82 3.83 4.90 9.45
CA ALA A 82 3.73 4.27 8.15
C ALA A 82 2.27 4.05 7.72
N GLN A 83 1.42 3.54 8.60
CA GLN A 83 0.01 3.31 8.29
C GLN A 83 -0.73 4.61 7.91
N ILE A 84 -0.58 5.66 8.70
CA ILE A 84 -1.32 6.92 8.53
C ILE A 84 -0.76 7.78 7.39
N LEU A 85 0.55 7.74 7.12
CA LEU A 85 1.19 8.55 6.08
C LEU A 85 0.59 8.33 4.69
N ARG A 86 0.00 7.18 4.43
CA ARG A 86 -0.73 6.94 3.18
C ARG A 86 -1.86 7.95 2.94
N LEU A 87 -2.47 8.45 4.00
CA LEU A 87 -3.52 9.49 3.95
C LEU A 87 -2.96 10.89 3.68
N MET A 88 -1.65 11.08 3.88
CA MET A 88 -0.98 12.39 3.78
C MET A 88 -0.28 12.61 2.42
N ALA A 89 -0.30 11.65 1.51
CA ALA A 89 0.45 11.72 0.25
C ALA A 89 0.11 12.93 -0.62
N ALA A 90 -1.14 13.41 -0.56
CA ALA A 90 -1.55 14.59 -1.31
C ALA A 90 -0.84 15.90 -0.87
N SER A 91 -0.12 15.90 0.27
CA SER A 91 0.72 17.04 0.67
C SER A 91 2.03 17.14 -0.11
N ILE A 92 2.40 16.14 -0.90
CA ILE A 92 3.53 16.18 -1.82
C ILE A 92 3.23 17.23 -2.90
N LYS A 93 4.11 18.23 -3.03
CA LYS A 93 3.86 19.41 -3.87
C LYS A 93 3.78 19.10 -5.36
N GLU A 94 4.50 18.08 -5.80
CA GLU A 94 4.60 17.64 -7.18
C GLU A 94 3.34 16.89 -7.66
N ILE A 95 2.46 16.53 -6.76
CA ILE A 95 1.20 15.86 -7.09
C ILE A 95 0.16 16.91 -7.53
N ASP A 96 -0.30 16.79 -8.77
CA ASP A 96 -1.36 17.63 -9.33
C ASP A 96 -2.71 17.33 -8.65
N ASP A 97 -3.58 18.34 -8.54
CA ASP A 97 -4.91 18.23 -7.93
C ASP A 97 -5.81 17.17 -8.58
N GLU A 98 -5.65 16.94 -9.88
CA GLU A 98 -6.42 15.95 -10.64
C GLU A 98 -5.80 14.56 -10.64
N THR A 99 -4.62 14.38 -10.05
CA THR A 99 -4.00 13.05 -9.85
C THR A 99 -4.87 12.19 -8.94
N ILE A 100 -5.18 10.98 -9.38
CA ILE A 100 -5.91 10.00 -8.56
C ILE A 100 -4.91 9.28 -7.67
N LEU A 101 -5.17 9.29 -6.36
CA LEU A 101 -4.40 8.57 -5.36
C LEU A 101 -5.20 7.37 -4.85
N PHE A 102 -4.53 6.23 -4.77
CA PHE A 102 -5.04 4.97 -4.20
C PHE A 102 -4.27 4.64 -2.95
N THR A 103 -4.91 4.43 -1.82
CA THR A 103 -4.21 3.80 -0.69
C THR A 103 -4.13 2.30 -0.90
N GLY A 104 -3.02 1.69 -0.51
CA GLY A 104 -2.83 0.24 -0.55
C GLY A 104 -2.00 -0.24 0.63
N ASP A 105 -2.20 -1.49 1.02
CA ASP A 105 -1.32 -2.16 1.96
C ASP A 105 -0.11 -2.73 1.21
N ILE A 106 1.03 -2.77 1.88
CA ILE A 106 2.30 -3.23 1.28
C ILE A 106 2.29 -4.72 0.92
N ASP A 107 1.40 -5.50 1.52
CA ASP A 107 1.21 -6.93 1.26
C ASP A 107 -0.06 -7.21 0.43
N MET A 108 -0.57 -6.18 -0.26
CA MET A 108 -1.72 -6.28 -1.15
C MET A 108 -1.34 -5.95 -2.59
N ILE A 109 -1.68 -6.82 -3.52
CA ILE A 109 -1.50 -6.59 -4.95
C ILE A 109 -2.84 -6.57 -5.68
N MET A 110 -2.93 -5.73 -6.70
CA MET A 110 -4.13 -5.55 -7.53
C MET A 110 -3.86 -6.04 -8.94
N PHE A 111 -4.84 -6.70 -9.56
CA PHE A 111 -4.72 -7.27 -10.91
C PHE A 111 -5.55 -6.54 -11.97
N GLY A 112 -6.31 -5.53 -11.60
CA GLY A 112 -7.11 -4.75 -12.52
C GLY A 112 -7.59 -3.41 -11.97
N LEU A 113 -7.88 -2.46 -12.85
CA LEU A 113 -8.50 -1.18 -12.52
C LEU A 113 -9.93 -1.17 -13.05
N PHE A 114 -10.87 -0.59 -12.30
CA PHE A 114 -12.28 -0.51 -12.68
C PHE A 114 -12.77 0.91 -12.84
N SER A 115 -13.90 1.06 -13.54
CA SER A 115 -14.54 2.36 -13.79
C SER A 115 -14.87 3.15 -12.52
N HIS A 116 -15.16 2.46 -11.41
CA HIS A 116 -15.41 3.10 -10.11
C HIS A 116 -14.21 3.86 -9.55
N PHE A 117 -12.98 3.58 -10.03
CA PHE A 117 -11.78 4.30 -9.61
C PHE A 117 -11.66 5.71 -10.22
N TYR A 118 -12.57 6.07 -11.10
CA TYR A 118 -12.62 7.38 -11.75
C TYR A 118 -13.69 8.30 -11.16
N SER A 119 -14.18 8.01 -9.97
CA SER A 119 -15.19 8.83 -9.30
C SER A 119 -14.67 10.23 -8.98
N GLU A 120 -15.55 11.21 -9.06
CA GLU A 120 -15.31 12.58 -8.56
C GLU A 120 -15.42 12.68 -7.02
N LYS A 121 -15.65 11.58 -6.34
CA LYS A 121 -15.77 11.46 -4.89
C LYS A 121 -14.73 10.52 -4.33
N PHE A 122 -14.60 10.48 -3.00
CA PHE A 122 -13.91 9.37 -2.37
C PHE A 122 -14.64 8.06 -2.67
N THR A 123 -13.93 7.11 -3.23
CA THR A 123 -14.43 5.74 -3.41
C THR A 123 -13.80 4.85 -2.36
N ILE A 124 -14.64 4.23 -1.52
CA ILE A 124 -14.20 3.32 -0.46
C ILE A 124 -14.52 1.90 -0.89
N TRP A 125 -13.49 1.14 -1.20
CA TRP A 125 -13.63 -0.23 -1.66
C TRP A 125 -13.71 -1.21 -0.49
N GLY A 126 -14.78 -2.01 -0.43
CA GLY A 126 -14.96 -3.03 0.61
C GLY A 126 -15.32 -2.44 1.97
N ALA A 127 -16.06 -1.33 2.00
CA ALA A 127 -16.54 -0.71 3.23
C ALA A 127 -17.35 -1.66 4.12
N ASP A 128 -17.97 -2.69 3.53
CA ASP A 128 -18.73 -3.74 4.21
C ASP A 128 -17.87 -4.81 4.89
N LEU A 129 -16.54 -4.75 4.74
CA LEU A 129 -15.60 -5.75 5.29
C LEU A 129 -15.00 -5.34 6.65
N VAL A 130 -15.29 -4.15 7.11
CA VAL A 130 -14.77 -3.58 8.36
C VAL A 130 -15.91 -3.06 9.22
N PRO A 131 -15.70 -2.83 10.54
CA PRO A 131 -16.68 -2.19 11.41
C PRO A 131 -17.14 -0.83 10.87
N GLU A 132 -18.37 -0.41 11.25
CA GLU A 132 -18.99 0.84 10.76
C GLU A 132 -18.22 2.12 11.08
N ASP A 133 -17.35 2.09 12.08
CA ASP A 133 -16.50 3.21 12.52
C ASP A 133 -15.15 3.26 11.77
N GLN A 134 -14.95 2.45 10.72
CA GLN A 134 -13.71 2.30 9.99
C GLN A 134 -13.90 2.36 8.48
N TYR A 135 -12.83 2.75 7.75
CA TYR A 135 -12.69 2.49 6.32
C TYR A 135 -11.47 1.60 6.06
N PRO A 136 -11.61 0.56 5.21
CA PRO A 136 -10.47 -0.28 4.86
C PRO A 136 -9.44 0.53 4.10
N MET A 137 -8.18 0.44 4.51
CA MET A 137 -7.09 1.18 3.84
C MET A 137 -6.71 0.63 2.47
N CYS A 138 -7.16 -0.54 2.13
CA CYS A 138 -7.08 -1.11 0.80
C CYS A 138 -8.53 -1.26 0.23
N TYR A 139 -9.07 -0.40 -0.59
CA TYR A 139 -8.47 0.77 -1.23
C TYR A 139 -9.35 1.99 -0.98
N ILE A 140 -8.75 3.11 -0.63
CA ILE A 140 -9.44 4.42 -0.61
C ILE A 140 -8.90 5.21 -1.79
N ILE A 141 -9.80 5.74 -2.63
CA ILE A 141 -9.46 6.31 -3.92
C ILE A 141 -10.10 7.68 -4.05
N ALA A 142 -9.31 8.69 -4.39
CA ALA A 142 -9.81 10.03 -4.72
C ALA A 142 -8.77 10.84 -5.48
N LYS A 143 -9.20 11.94 -6.12
CA LYS A 143 -8.28 12.95 -6.61
C LYS A 143 -7.55 13.66 -5.47
N ALA A 144 -6.30 14.06 -5.71
CA ALA A 144 -5.45 14.69 -4.69
C ALA A 144 -6.08 15.94 -4.05
N LYS A 145 -6.85 16.72 -4.80
CA LYS A 145 -7.61 17.88 -4.27
C LYS A 145 -8.59 17.49 -3.14
N HIS A 146 -9.25 16.34 -3.24
CA HIS A 146 -10.16 15.85 -2.20
C HIS A 146 -9.40 15.40 -0.95
N TRP A 147 -8.25 14.72 -1.13
CA TRP A 147 -7.35 14.37 -0.03
C TRP A 147 -6.85 15.62 0.69
N ARG A 148 -6.42 16.66 -0.06
CA ARG A 148 -5.97 17.92 0.53
C ARG A 148 -7.07 18.59 1.35
N ALA A 149 -8.29 18.63 0.82
CA ALA A 149 -9.44 19.24 1.51
C ALA A 149 -9.86 18.43 2.74
N ALA A 150 -10.05 17.12 2.60
CA ALA A 150 -10.51 16.26 3.69
C ALA A 150 -9.53 16.22 4.87
N PHE A 151 -8.24 16.12 4.59
CA PHE A 151 -7.19 15.98 5.62
C PHE A 151 -6.46 17.28 5.95
N CYS A 152 -6.95 18.44 5.48
CA CYS A 152 -6.39 19.77 5.72
C CYS A 152 -4.89 19.88 5.40
N LEU A 153 -4.47 19.34 4.23
CA LEU A 153 -3.06 19.20 3.85
C LEU A 153 -2.49 20.43 3.13
N ASN A 154 -3.30 21.45 2.84
CA ASN A 154 -2.83 22.66 2.15
C ASN A 154 -1.73 23.35 2.98
N ASN A 155 -0.63 23.68 2.31
CA ASN A 155 0.54 24.34 2.91
C ASN A 155 1.24 23.55 4.04
N ARG A 156 1.05 22.24 4.09
CA ARG A 156 1.71 21.35 5.06
C ARG A 156 2.50 20.28 4.30
N THR A 157 3.63 19.87 4.86
CA THR A 157 4.31 18.65 4.41
C THR A 157 3.65 17.42 5.05
N TYR A 158 3.86 16.24 4.46
CA TYR A 158 3.37 14.98 5.05
C TYR A 158 3.93 14.76 6.47
N GLN A 159 5.20 15.16 6.72
CA GLN A 159 5.82 15.07 8.05
C GLN A 159 5.10 15.98 9.06
N GLN A 160 4.87 17.24 8.70
CA GLN A 160 4.11 18.16 9.58
C GLN A 160 2.70 17.64 9.86
N ALA A 161 2.02 17.13 8.84
CA ALA A 161 0.65 16.64 9.00
C ALA A 161 0.57 15.44 9.95
N ILE A 162 1.52 14.50 9.86
CA ILE A 162 1.55 13.33 10.73
C ILE A 162 2.04 13.67 12.14
N ASP A 163 3.02 14.57 12.29
CA ASP A 163 3.54 14.99 13.57
C ASP A 163 2.46 15.74 14.38
N ASP A 164 1.69 16.63 13.73
CA ASP A 164 0.57 17.31 14.36
C ASP A 164 -0.56 16.35 14.80
N LEU A 165 -0.71 15.23 14.08
CA LEU A 165 -1.71 14.22 14.43
C LEU A 165 -1.26 13.28 15.54
N LEU A 166 0.01 12.90 15.58
CA LEU A 166 0.54 11.85 16.46
C LEU A 166 1.61 12.33 17.43
N GLY A 167 2.09 13.58 17.30
CA GLY A 167 3.22 14.11 18.06
C GLY A 167 3.07 14.02 19.57
N ASP A 168 1.89 14.39 20.08
CA ASP A 168 1.56 14.45 21.51
C ASP A 168 0.92 13.15 22.05
N ASP A 169 0.81 12.11 21.23
CA ASP A 169 0.23 10.84 21.65
C ASP A 169 1.22 10.08 22.54
N GLU A 170 0.93 10.01 23.83
CA GLU A 170 1.75 9.31 24.85
C GLU A 170 1.71 7.78 24.72
N CYS A 171 0.96 7.24 23.75
CA CYS A 171 0.83 5.81 23.58
C CYS A 171 2.17 5.16 23.29
N GLN A 172 2.73 4.47 24.28
CA GLN A 172 4.04 3.83 24.23
C GLN A 172 4.00 2.42 23.65
N ASP A 173 2.83 1.78 23.63
CA ASP A 173 2.66 0.43 23.10
C ASP A 173 1.81 0.44 21.83
N TYR A 174 2.45 0.13 20.70
CA TYR A 174 1.79 0.03 19.39
C TYR A 174 0.58 -0.91 19.39
N ARG A 175 0.61 -1.99 20.18
CA ARG A 175 -0.52 -2.92 20.29
C ARG A 175 -1.66 -2.35 21.11
N ALA A 176 -1.36 -1.49 22.08
CA ALA A 176 -2.34 -0.76 22.85
C ALA A 176 -2.88 0.47 22.11
N CYS A 177 -2.10 1.03 21.16
CA CYS A 177 -2.46 2.19 20.33
C CYS A 177 -3.29 1.81 19.10
N ARG A 178 -4.16 0.85 19.20
CA ARG A 178 -5.13 0.45 18.17
C ARG A 178 -4.53 0.29 16.75
N TRP A 179 -4.29 -0.93 16.35
CA TRP A 179 -3.86 -1.31 14.99
C TRP A 179 -4.66 -0.64 13.86
N GLN A 180 -5.84 -0.13 14.13
CA GLN A 180 -6.83 0.39 13.18
C GLN A 180 -6.96 1.92 13.20
N LYS A 181 -6.02 2.64 13.85
CA LYS A 181 -6.09 4.10 13.99
C LYS A 181 -6.15 4.83 12.64
N ASP A 182 -5.48 4.33 11.63
CA ASP A 182 -5.53 4.86 10.26
C ASP A 182 -6.93 4.71 9.64
N GLN A 183 -7.59 3.58 9.86
CA GLN A 183 -8.93 3.28 9.34
C GLN A 183 -10.00 4.15 10.01
N GLU A 184 -9.93 4.29 11.34
CA GLU A 184 -10.82 5.15 12.15
C GLU A 184 -10.63 6.63 11.75
N TYR A 185 -9.37 7.07 11.60
CA TYR A 185 -9.06 8.44 11.21
C TYR A 185 -9.51 8.73 9.77
N ALA A 186 -9.27 7.81 8.85
CA ALA A 186 -9.77 7.93 7.48
C ALA A 186 -11.28 8.10 7.46
N LYS A 187 -12.02 7.25 8.19
CA LYS A 187 -13.48 7.32 8.29
C LYS A 187 -13.94 8.68 8.81
N GLN A 188 -13.38 9.12 9.94
CA GLN A 188 -13.75 10.40 10.56
C GLN A 188 -13.55 11.60 9.61
N MET A 189 -12.41 11.66 8.93
CA MET A 189 -12.08 12.82 8.11
C MET A 189 -12.84 12.82 6.78
N ILE A 190 -13.00 11.67 6.15
CA ILE A 190 -13.69 11.53 4.87
C ILE A 190 -15.21 11.75 5.05
N ASP A 191 -15.82 11.20 6.09
CA ASP A 191 -17.25 11.45 6.39
C ASP A 191 -17.54 12.91 6.70
N LYS A 192 -16.65 13.56 7.43
CA LYS A 192 -16.76 15.01 7.68
C LYS A 192 -16.65 15.83 6.40
N TYR A 193 -15.88 15.39 5.43
CA TYR A 193 -15.78 16.02 4.12
C TYR A 193 -17.07 15.82 3.30
N GLY A 194 -17.73 14.65 3.40
CA GLY A 194 -19.08 14.40 2.89
C GLY A 194 -19.17 13.96 1.41
N GLU A 195 -18.07 13.91 0.68
CA GLU A 195 -18.05 13.50 -0.74
C GLU A 195 -17.59 12.03 -0.87
N VAL A 196 -18.49 11.08 -0.52
CA VAL A 196 -18.15 9.65 -0.41
C VAL A 196 -19.06 8.78 -1.25
N GLU A 197 -18.46 7.78 -1.90
CA GLU A 197 -19.12 6.63 -2.51
C GLU A 197 -18.55 5.33 -1.93
N SER A 198 -19.39 4.54 -1.26
CA SER A 198 -18.97 3.24 -0.73
C SER A 198 -19.28 2.14 -1.73
N VAL A 199 -18.28 1.33 -2.06
CA VAL A 199 -18.42 0.16 -2.92
C VAL A 199 -18.31 -1.09 -2.06
N ASN A 200 -19.43 -1.77 -1.87
CA ASN A 200 -19.50 -2.99 -1.07
C ASN A 200 -19.07 -4.21 -1.90
N ARG A 201 -18.18 -5.04 -1.35
CA ARG A 201 -17.71 -6.27 -2.00
C ARG A 201 -18.74 -7.39 -1.97
N ALA A 202 -19.61 -7.39 -0.95
CA ALA A 202 -20.68 -8.41 -0.78
C ALA A 202 -21.87 -8.21 -1.73
N TYR A 203 -21.96 -7.08 -2.45
CA TYR A 203 -23.11 -6.79 -3.30
C TYR A 203 -23.12 -7.67 -4.55
N PRO A 204 -24.27 -8.31 -4.88
CA PRO A 204 -24.40 -9.18 -6.06
C PRO A 204 -24.12 -8.49 -7.40
N ASN A 205 -24.24 -7.16 -7.45
CA ASN A 205 -24.01 -6.35 -8.65
C ASN A 205 -22.55 -5.82 -8.74
N ALA A 206 -21.74 -5.99 -7.73
CA ALA A 206 -20.29 -5.83 -7.84
C ALA A 206 -19.72 -7.05 -8.59
N GLN A 207 -20.11 -7.23 -9.86
CA GLN A 207 -19.65 -8.32 -10.73
C GLN A 207 -18.12 -8.40 -10.84
N LEU A 208 -17.42 -7.44 -10.24
CA LEU A 208 -16.02 -7.17 -10.44
C LEU A 208 -15.11 -7.61 -9.29
N ALA A 209 -15.67 -7.97 -8.13
CA ALA A 209 -14.85 -8.29 -6.97
C ALA A 209 -15.20 -9.61 -6.32
N LYS A 210 -15.58 -10.57 -7.13
CA LYS A 210 -16.02 -11.85 -6.58
C LYS A 210 -14.95 -12.53 -5.74
N PHE A 211 -13.67 -12.34 -6.04
CA PHE A 211 -12.65 -13.12 -5.38
C PHE A 211 -11.40 -12.28 -5.07
N ARG A 212 -11.02 -12.30 -3.82
CA ARG A 212 -9.68 -12.01 -3.35
C ARG A 212 -8.96 -13.33 -3.15
N VAL A 213 -7.73 -13.44 -3.62
CA VAL A 213 -6.82 -14.44 -3.11
C VAL A 213 -6.39 -13.99 -1.72
N ASP A 214 -6.76 -14.74 -0.69
CA ASP A 214 -6.32 -14.44 0.68
C ASP A 214 -5.33 -15.51 1.16
N ARG A 215 -4.27 -15.09 1.81
CA ARG A 215 -3.22 -15.96 2.35
C ARG A 215 -3.71 -17.05 3.32
N THR A 216 -4.91 -16.87 3.87
CA THR A 216 -5.56 -17.83 4.78
C THR A 216 -6.49 -18.79 4.06
N ASP A 217 -6.71 -18.60 2.76
CA ASP A 217 -7.61 -19.43 1.97
C ASP A 217 -6.88 -20.62 1.36
N GLY A 218 -7.16 -21.81 1.86
CA GLY A 218 -6.57 -23.05 1.34
C GLY A 218 -6.94 -23.36 -0.13
N LEU A 219 -8.01 -22.73 -0.66
CA LEU A 219 -8.50 -22.90 -2.04
C LEU A 219 -8.12 -21.73 -2.96
N TRP A 220 -7.10 -20.95 -2.59
CA TRP A 220 -6.72 -19.74 -3.32
C TRP A 220 -6.36 -20.01 -4.80
N ARG A 221 -5.80 -21.20 -5.12
CA ARG A 221 -5.46 -21.60 -6.50
C ARG A 221 -6.66 -21.68 -7.42
N GLU A 222 -7.80 -22.10 -6.90
CA GLU A 222 -9.04 -22.17 -7.66
C GLU A 222 -9.60 -20.78 -8.02
N LYS A 223 -9.21 -19.76 -7.24
CA LYS A 223 -9.70 -18.39 -7.37
C LYS A 223 -8.77 -17.47 -8.19
N ILE A 224 -7.56 -17.89 -8.48
CA ILE A 224 -6.54 -17.05 -9.14
C ILE A 224 -7.10 -16.34 -10.38
N ASN A 225 -7.73 -17.08 -11.29
CA ASN A 225 -8.14 -16.54 -12.60
C ASN A 225 -9.16 -15.41 -12.45
N ASP A 226 -10.07 -15.54 -11.50
CA ASP A 226 -11.15 -14.58 -11.24
C ASP A 226 -10.80 -13.54 -10.18
N ALA A 227 -9.59 -13.63 -9.59
CA ALA A 227 -9.19 -12.74 -8.53
C ALA A 227 -8.90 -11.34 -9.07
N PHE A 228 -9.45 -10.35 -8.35
CA PHE A 228 -9.20 -8.94 -8.58
C PHE A 228 -7.94 -8.44 -7.86
N ASP A 229 -7.72 -8.94 -6.65
CA ASP A 229 -6.57 -8.61 -5.81
C ASP A 229 -6.11 -9.85 -5.02
N ALA A 230 -4.96 -9.72 -4.41
CA ALA A 230 -4.43 -10.73 -3.51
C ALA A 230 -3.83 -10.12 -2.26
N HIS A 231 -4.05 -10.79 -1.12
CA HIS A 231 -3.40 -10.52 0.16
C HIS A 231 -2.29 -11.55 0.34
N LEU A 232 -1.05 -11.10 0.20
CA LEU A 232 0.13 -11.96 0.10
C LEU A 232 0.49 -12.62 1.43
N TRP A 233 1.18 -13.75 1.35
CA TRP A 233 1.65 -14.53 2.50
C TRP A 233 2.74 -13.79 3.25
N ARG A 234 2.55 -13.57 4.56
CA ARG A 234 3.55 -12.94 5.44
C ARG A 234 4.88 -13.69 5.37
N ASN A 235 6.00 -13.00 5.58
CA ASN A 235 7.34 -13.56 5.36
C ASN A 235 7.50 -14.14 3.95
N GLY A 236 7.07 -13.38 2.93
CA GLY A 236 7.06 -13.80 1.54
C GLY A 236 8.42 -14.26 0.98
N TYR A 237 9.51 -14.00 1.69
CA TYR A 237 10.86 -14.45 1.37
C TYR A 237 11.16 -15.90 1.78
N THR A 238 10.33 -16.56 2.62
CA THR A 238 10.50 -17.98 2.95
C THR A 238 10.12 -18.88 1.78
N ASP A 239 10.73 -20.04 1.67
CA ASP A 239 10.60 -20.92 0.49
C ASP A 239 9.14 -21.20 0.12
N GLU A 240 8.31 -21.60 1.10
CA GLU A 240 6.90 -21.92 0.86
C GLU A 240 6.09 -20.71 0.42
N ASN A 241 6.21 -19.58 1.15
CA ASN A 241 5.43 -18.39 0.85
C ASN A 241 5.89 -17.73 -0.44
N PHE A 242 7.19 -17.76 -0.73
CA PHE A 242 7.74 -17.28 -1.99
C PHE A 242 7.24 -18.10 -3.17
N ALA A 243 7.23 -19.44 -3.06
CA ALA A 243 6.68 -20.31 -4.09
C ALA A 243 5.20 -20.00 -4.40
N ASN A 244 4.39 -19.75 -3.36
CA ASN A 244 2.99 -19.34 -3.54
C ASN A 244 2.86 -17.99 -4.25
N ILE A 245 3.70 -17.01 -3.91
CA ILE A 245 3.70 -15.69 -4.55
C ILE A 245 4.11 -15.82 -6.02
N LEU A 246 5.17 -16.57 -6.32
CA LEU A 246 5.66 -16.79 -7.67
C LEU A 246 4.60 -17.50 -8.53
N GLU A 247 3.97 -18.56 -8.00
CA GLU A 247 2.87 -19.26 -8.66
C GLU A 247 1.70 -18.33 -9.00
N LEU A 248 1.33 -17.47 -8.04
CA LEU A 248 0.28 -16.47 -8.24
C LEU A 248 0.63 -15.48 -9.36
N LEU A 249 1.86 -14.97 -9.38
CA LEU A 249 2.31 -14.01 -10.38
C LEU A 249 2.42 -14.64 -11.77
N ILE A 250 2.97 -15.84 -11.89
CA ILE A 250 3.03 -16.59 -13.16
C ILE A 250 1.61 -16.83 -13.71
N ALA A 251 0.66 -17.20 -12.86
CA ALA A 251 -0.72 -17.43 -13.30
C ALA A 251 -1.39 -16.14 -13.80
N LYS A 252 -1.06 -14.98 -13.21
CA LYS A 252 -1.62 -13.67 -13.60
C LYS A 252 -0.90 -13.04 -14.79
N TYR A 253 0.39 -13.30 -14.94
CA TYR A 253 1.26 -12.70 -15.95
C TYR A 253 2.09 -13.78 -16.65
N PRO A 254 1.46 -14.72 -17.39
CA PRO A 254 2.12 -15.92 -17.90
C PRO A 254 3.18 -15.67 -18.98
N ASN A 255 3.26 -14.46 -19.52
CA ASN A 255 4.22 -14.07 -20.54
C ASN A 255 5.40 -13.26 -19.98
N ASP A 256 5.43 -13.03 -18.66
CA ASP A 256 6.48 -12.25 -18.02
C ASP A 256 7.57 -13.16 -17.44
N ASP A 257 8.79 -12.64 -17.44
CA ASP A 257 9.93 -13.29 -16.81
C ASP A 257 10.02 -12.84 -15.34
N PHE A 258 10.23 -13.80 -14.45
CA PHE A 258 10.34 -13.58 -13.00
C PHE A 258 11.73 -13.92 -12.44
N ASP A 259 12.75 -14.09 -13.28
CA ASP A 259 14.13 -14.30 -12.83
C ASP A 259 14.63 -13.18 -11.91
N TRP A 260 14.17 -11.93 -12.17
CA TRP A 260 14.47 -10.79 -11.32
C TRP A 260 13.95 -10.98 -9.90
N LEU A 261 12.78 -11.58 -9.73
CA LEU A 261 12.14 -11.79 -8.43
C LEU A 261 12.84 -12.89 -7.63
N GLU A 262 13.26 -13.97 -8.29
CA GLU A 262 14.05 -15.04 -7.67
C GLU A 262 15.41 -14.50 -7.20
N ASN A 263 16.11 -13.75 -8.07
CA ASN A 263 17.37 -13.09 -7.74
C ASN A 263 17.19 -12.09 -6.56
N TYR A 264 16.15 -11.29 -6.59
CA TYR A 264 15.84 -10.35 -5.51
C TYR A 264 15.62 -11.08 -4.17
N ARG A 265 14.82 -12.14 -4.17
CA ARG A 265 14.56 -12.95 -2.99
C ARG A 265 15.84 -13.52 -2.41
N ASP A 266 16.71 -14.09 -3.22
CA ASP A 266 17.96 -14.70 -2.78
C ASP A 266 18.91 -13.65 -2.16
N GLU A 267 19.05 -12.49 -2.78
CA GLU A 267 19.83 -11.39 -2.23
C GLU A 267 19.21 -10.85 -0.93
N PHE A 268 17.87 -10.74 -0.87
CA PHE A 268 17.17 -10.31 0.34
C PHE A 268 17.40 -11.26 1.51
N VAL A 269 17.33 -12.56 1.30
CA VAL A 269 17.61 -13.58 2.35
C VAL A 269 19.07 -13.51 2.80
N LYS A 270 20.03 -13.25 1.90
CA LYS A 270 21.42 -13.02 2.29
C LYS A 270 21.57 -11.81 3.22
N THR A 271 20.85 -10.72 2.96
CA THR A 271 20.88 -9.56 3.87
C THR A 271 20.35 -9.90 5.26
N LEU A 272 19.29 -10.73 5.36
CA LEU A 272 18.74 -11.18 6.64
C LEU A 272 19.72 -12.06 7.44
N ASN A 273 20.46 -12.91 6.75
CA ASN A 273 21.43 -13.80 7.42
C ASN A 273 22.65 -13.03 7.98
N ASN A 274 22.95 -11.87 7.42
CA ASN A 274 23.98 -10.96 7.96
C ASN A 274 23.49 -10.18 9.20
N LEU A 275 22.19 -10.25 9.52
CA LEU A 275 21.56 -9.64 10.70
C LEU A 275 21.67 -10.53 11.96
N ASN A 276 21.96 -11.83 11.80
CA ASN A 276 22.09 -12.82 12.88
C ASN A 276 23.56 -13.18 13.13
#